data_338930c4721e5a89a1714533a451e1b6
#
_entry.id   338930c4721e5a89a1714533a451e1b6
#
_cell.length_a   1.000
_cell.length_b   1.000
_cell.length_c   1.000
_cell.angle_alpha   90.00
_cell.angle_beta   90.00
_cell.angle_gamma   90.00
#
_symmetry.space_group_name_H-M   'P 1'
#
loop_
_entity.id
_entity.type
_entity.pdbx_description
1 polymer ?
#
loop_
_entity_poly.entity_id
_entity_poly.type
_entity_poly.pdbx_seq_one_letter_code
_entity_poly.pdbx_strand_id
1 'polypeptide(L)'
;NIRTDISVKRNVKRESVSYLVVIKSHEDALRVLQATKMIGEQQVGTDAICGFNPLIIRQVCCRRAFLRGVFQAAGSMSDPNKSYHFEIVCTISEIAEQIRSVICSFGLDAKIVRRKKSYVVYLKEGSQIVDILNVMEAHVALMELENVRILKEMRNSVNRKVNCETANINKTVSAAVKQVEDITYLRDMIGFENMPDNLVEAAYARLDHPDATLKELGESLTPPVGKSGINHRLRKLSEMAESLRQKQGGLLLSLIHISEPTRQAEIS
;
A
#
# COMPACT_ATOMS: atom_id res chain seq x y z
N ASN A 1 -17.88 32.37 40.13
CA ASN A 1 -18.21 30.92 40.04
C ASN A 1 -19.37 30.72 39.07
N ILE A 2 -19.19 29.82 38.09
CA ILE A 2 -20.22 29.43 37.12
C ILE A 2 -20.78 28.08 37.57
N ARG A 3 -22.09 27.98 37.69
CA ARG A 3 -22.74 26.71 38.06
C ARG A 3 -22.90 25.83 36.82
N THR A 4 -22.42 24.61 36.89
CA THR A 4 -22.47 23.62 35.80
C THR A 4 -23.10 22.32 36.28
N ASP A 5 -23.97 21.72 35.47
CA ASP A 5 -24.47 20.39 35.69
C ASP A 5 -23.70 19.42 34.77
N ILE A 6 -23.20 18.34 35.36
CA ILE A 6 -22.48 17.32 34.61
C ILE A 6 -23.34 16.07 34.53
N SER A 7 -23.61 15.60 33.32
CA SER A 7 -24.26 14.32 33.08
C SER A 7 -23.37 13.37 32.29
N VAL A 8 -23.44 12.08 32.63
CA VAL A 8 -22.65 11.03 32.02
C VAL A 8 -23.60 10.09 31.29
N LYS A 9 -23.43 9.98 29.97
CA LYS A 9 -24.14 9.00 29.14
C LYS A 9 -23.23 7.84 28.79
N ARG A 10 -23.58 6.63 29.20
CA ARG A 10 -22.91 5.40 28.81
C ARG A 10 -23.64 4.73 27.66
N ASN A 11 -22.97 4.46 26.58
CA ASN A 11 -23.52 3.69 25.46
C ASN A 11 -22.97 2.26 25.56
N VAL A 12 -23.82 1.35 26.07
CA VAL A 12 -23.46 -0.06 26.31
C VAL A 12 -23.10 -0.79 25.00
N LYS A 13 -23.77 -0.45 23.87
CA LYS A 13 -23.50 -1.07 22.56
C LYS A 13 -22.17 -0.67 21.92
N ARG A 14 -21.62 0.48 22.30
CA ARG A 14 -20.36 1.02 21.74
C ARG A 14 -19.23 1.12 22.78
N GLU A 15 -19.46 0.65 23.99
CA GLU A 15 -18.52 0.77 25.13
C GLU A 15 -17.95 2.19 25.31
N SER A 16 -18.74 3.20 24.94
CA SER A 16 -18.32 4.60 24.99
C SER A 16 -19.03 5.37 26.09
N VAL A 17 -18.28 6.26 26.74
CA VAL A 17 -18.78 7.17 27.77
C VAL A 17 -18.72 8.59 27.21
N SER A 18 -19.84 9.32 27.29
CA SER A 18 -19.90 10.73 26.92
C SER A 18 -20.22 11.57 28.14
N TYR A 19 -19.49 12.65 28.32
CA TYR A 19 -19.72 13.62 29.38
C TYR A 19 -20.41 14.86 28.79
N LEU A 20 -21.49 15.30 29.39
CA LEU A 20 -22.20 16.51 28.99
C LEU A 20 -22.15 17.51 30.15
N VAL A 21 -21.60 18.68 29.90
CA VAL A 21 -21.56 19.81 30.83
C VAL A 21 -22.60 20.83 30.36
N VAL A 22 -23.53 21.16 31.20
CA VAL A 22 -24.64 22.09 30.92
C VAL A 22 -24.60 23.29 31.85
N ILE A 23 -24.65 24.48 31.28
CA ILE A 23 -24.80 25.74 32.00
C ILE A 23 -26.27 26.18 31.81
N LYS A 24 -27.08 26.09 32.90
CA LYS A 24 -28.51 26.38 32.82
C LYS A 24 -28.82 27.88 32.92
N SER A 25 -27.97 28.64 33.63
CA SER A 25 -28.12 30.08 33.75
C SER A 25 -27.77 30.78 32.45
N HIS A 26 -28.71 31.54 31.89
CA HIS A 26 -28.47 32.32 30.66
C HIS A 26 -27.36 33.34 30.85
N GLU A 27 -27.32 34.00 32.00
CA GLU A 27 -26.28 34.99 32.35
C GLU A 27 -24.88 34.33 32.42
N ASP A 28 -24.76 33.16 33.11
CA ASP A 28 -23.52 32.43 33.19
C ASP A 28 -23.09 31.89 31.84
N ALA A 29 -24.03 31.43 31.00
CA ALA A 29 -23.73 31.00 29.63
C ALA A 29 -23.20 32.16 28.77
N LEU A 30 -23.82 33.33 28.83
CA LEU A 30 -23.33 34.52 28.13
C LEU A 30 -21.92 34.92 28.62
N ARG A 31 -21.68 34.91 29.92
CA ARG A 31 -20.32 35.21 30.49
C ARG A 31 -19.27 34.25 29.96
N VAL A 32 -19.58 32.96 29.84
CA VAL A 32 -18.65 31.96 29.27
C VAL A 32 -18.41 32.23 27.81
N LEU A 33 -19.47 32.46 27.01
CA LEU A 33 -19.38 32.74 25.57
C LEU A 33 -18.61 34.04 25.28
N GLN A 34 -18.79 35.07 26.10
CA GLN A 34 -18.01 36.32 26.01
C GLN A 34 -16.54 36.12 26.42
N ALA A 35 -16.28 35.39 27.52
CA ALA A 35 -14.92 35.09 27.99
C ALA A 35 -14.14 34.25 26.98
N THR A 36 -14.80 33.34 26.30
CA THR A 36 -14.23 32.52 25.19
C THR A 36 -14.22 33.25 23.87
N LYS A 37 -14.71 34.49 23.83
CA LYS A 37 -14.85 35.31 22.60
C LYS A 37 -15.61 34.61 21.45
N MET A 38 -16.53 33.73 21.79
CA MET A 38 -17.41 33.05 20.82
C MET A 38 -18.57 33.96 20.38
N ILE A 39 -18.93 34.95 21.19
CA ILE A 39 -19.88 36.02 20.83
C ILE A 39 -19.22 37.38 21.04
N GLY A 40 -19.50 38.34 20.14
CA GLY A 40 -19.07 39.73 20.31
C GLY A 40 -19.91 40.47 21.33
N GLU A 41 -19.42 41.64 21.85
CA GLU A 41 -20.10 42.44 22.83
C GLU A 41 -21.47 42.97 22.40
N GLN A 42 -21.75 42.98 21.07
CA GLN A 42 -22.97 43.55 20.48
C GLN A 42 -23.90 42.49 19.84
N GLN A 43 -23.57 41.21 19.88
CA GLN A 43 -24.36 40.14 19.28
C GLN A 43 -25.09 39.31 20.34
N VAL A 44 -26.37 39.57 20.51
CA VAL A 44 -27.29 38.82 21.39
C VAL A 44 -28.18 37.96 20.49
N GLY A 45 -27.68 36.75 20.11
CA GLY A 45 -28.47 35.76 19.36
C GLY A 45 -27.69 34.47 19.15
N THR A 46 -28.39 33.34 19.23
CA THR A 46 -27.80 31.99 19.05
C THR A 46 -27.30 31.70 17.64
N ASP A 47 -27.68 32.51 16.65
CA ASP A 47 -27.31 32.33 15.23
C ASP A 47 -25.94 32.95 14.87
N ALA A 48 -25.25 33.57 15.84
CA ALA A 48 -23.99 34.30 15.64
C ALA A 48 -22.71 33.48 15.85
N ILE A 49 -22.81 32.18 16.17
CA ILE A 49 -21.64 31.32 16.40
C ILE A 49 -21.19 30.71 15.06
N CYS A 50 -20.62 31.55 14.17
CA CYS A 50 -20.14 31.10 12.87
C CYS A 50 -18.67 30.64 12.88
N GLY A 51 -18.03 30.51 14.04
CA GLY A 51 -16.64 30.11 14.15
C GLY A 51 -16.01 30.52 15.49
N PHE A 52 -14.72 30.30 15.63
CA PHE A 52 -13.97 30.77 16.80
C PHE A 52 -13.16 32.04 16.44
N ASN A 53 -12.95 32.88 17.44
CA ASN A 53 -12.21 34.13 17.25
C ASN A 53 -10.70 33.84 17.05
N PRO A 54 -10.07 34.28 15.94
CA PRO A 54 -8.66 34.03 15.66
C PRO A 54 -7.70 34.57 16.74
N LEU A 55 -8.13 35.56 17.53
CA LEU A 55 -7.32 36.11 18.61
C LEU A 55 -7.03 35.10 19.72
N ILE A 56 -7.91 34.11 19.93
CA ILE A 56 -7.73 33.06 20.95
C ILE A 56 -6.58 32.12 20.57
N ILE A 57 -6.33 31.92 19.28
CA ILE A 57 -5.32 31.00 18.74
C ILE A 57 -4.11 31.72 18.16
N ARG A 58 -3.86 32.96 18.56
CA ARG A 58 -2.74 33.75 18.03
C ARG A 58 -1.37 33.13 18.34
N GLN A 59 -1.19 32.61 19.57
CA GLN A 59 0.06 31.99 19.99
C GLN A 59 0.11 30.51 19.61
N VAL A 60 1.30 29.98 19.39
CA VAL A 60 1.51 28.56 19.01
C VAL A 60 0.97 27.62 20.09
N CYS A 61 1.22 27.92 21.39
CA CYS A 61 0.69 27.11 22.51
C CYS A 61 -0.84 27.10 22.54
N CYS A 62 -1.49 28.24 22.20
CA CYS A 62 -2.95 28.32 22.13
C CYS A 62 -3.50 27.49 20.97
N ARG A 63 -2.84 27.48 19.81
CA ARG A 63 -3.20 26.63 18.67
C ARG A 63 -3.08 25.15 19.01
N ARG A 64 -2.02 24.73 19.71
CA ARG A 64 -1.85 23.35 20.21
C ARG A 64 -2.97 22.96 21.17
N ALA A 65 -3.27 23.80 22.16
CA ALA A 65 -4.35 23.56 23.12
C ALA A 65 -5.72 23.50 22.42
N PHE A 66 -5.96 24.38 21.45
CA PHE A 66 -7.17 24.38 20.64
C PHE A 66 -7.35 23.05 19.88
N LEU A 67 -6.31 22.57 19.18
CA LEU A 67 -6.37 21.30 18.44
C LEU A 67 -6.63 20.11 19.38
N ARG A 68 -6.03 20.07 20.57
CA ARG A 68 -6.35 19.06 21.58
C ARG A 68 -7.83 19.06 21.95
N GLY A 69 -8.38 20.25 22.27
CA GLY A 69 -9.78 20.39 22.66
C GLY A 69 -10.75 20.00 21.54
N VAL A 70 -10.49 20.43 20.32
CA VAL A 70 -11.29 20.09 19.15
C VAL A 70 -11.25 18.59 18.85
N PHE A 71 -10.07 17.97 18.94
CA PHE A 71 -9.93 16.54 18.74
C PHE A 71 -10.68 15.72 19.80
N GLN A 72 -10.58 16.12 21.08
CA GLN A 72 -11.32 15.46 22.16
C GLN A 72 -12.84 15.58 21.99
N ALA A 73 -13.32 16.68 21.42
CA ALA A 73 -14.75 16.92 21.22
C ALA A 73 -15.32 16.21 19.98
N ALA A 74 -14.60 16.20 18.88
CA ALA A 74 -15.12 15.82 17.55
C ALA A 74 -14.12 15.04 16.69
N GLY A 75 -12.97 14.68 17.23
CA GLY A 75 -11.93 13.95 16.52
C GLY A 75 -12.06 12.44 16.66
N SER A 76 -11.53 11.74 15.69
CA SER A 76 -11.32 10.31 15.75
C SER A 76 -10.08 9.90 14.97
N MET A 77 -9.49 8.77 15.35
CA MET A 77 -8.36 8.17 14.65
C MET A 77 -8.60 6.68 14.45
N SER A 78 -8.28 6.18 13.26
CA SER A 78 -8.36 4.75 12.98
C SER A 78 -7.32 3.96 13.76
N ASP A 79 -7.60 2.68 13.99
CA ASP A 79 -6.60 1.73 14.48
C ASP A 79 -5.38 1.70 13.51
N PRO A 80 -4.18 2.07 13.98
CA PRO A 80 -2.99 2.13 13.14
C PRO A 80 -2.62 0.77 12.52
N ASN A 81 -3.08 -0.35 13.08
CA ASN A 81 -2.87 -1.67 12.50
C ASN A 81 -3.65 -1.86 11.19
N LYS A 82 -4.80 -1.20 11.05
CA LYS A 82 -5.69 -1.32 9.88
C LYS A 82 -5.40 -0.24 8.84
N SER A 83 -5.43 1.02 9.25
CA SER A 83 -5.26 2.15 8.32
C SER A 83 -4.76 3.39 9.05
N TYR A 84 -4.19 4.32 8.31
CA TYR A 84 -3.83 5.64 8.81
C TYR A 84 -4.92 6.64 8.41
N HIS A 85 -5.68 7.07 9.39
CA HIS A 85 -6.74 8.07 9.18
C HIS A 85 -6.99 8.84 10.48
N PHE A 86 -6.84 10.13 10.40
CA PHE A 86 -7.15 11.10 11.46
C PHE A 86 -8.23 12.00 10.92
N GLU A 87 -9.31 12.23 11.67
CA GLU A 87 -10.40 13.11 11.26
C GLU A 87 -10.99 13.92 12.40
N ILE A 88 -11.50 15.09 12.05
CA ILE A 88 -12.29 15.97 12.92
C ILE A 88 -13.59 16.29 12.18
N VAL A 89 -14.74 16.01 12.80
CA VAL A 89 -16.05 16.18 12.18
C VAL A 89 -16.69 17.48 12.64
N CYS A 90 -17.09 18.34 11.70
CA CYS A 90 -17.74 19.62 11.94
C CYS A 90 -19.10 19.69 11.24
N THR A 91 -20.02 20.43 11.83
CA THR A 91 -21.34 20.68 11.21
C THR A 91 -21.37 21.93 10.34
N ILE A 92 -20.45 22.86 10.57
CA ILE A 92 -20.35 24.18 9.93
C ILE A 92 -19.07 24.23 9.10
N SER A 93 -19.18 24.69 7.87
CA SER A 93 -18.10 24.73 6.89
C SER A 93 -17.00 25.70 7.28
N GLU A 94 -17.33 26.84 7.82
CA GLU A 94 -16.43 27.90 8.29
C GLU A 94 -15.54 27.38 9.43
N ILE A 95 -16.10 26.61 10.36
CA ILE A 95 -15.35 25.99 11.45
C ILE A 95 -14.37 24.94 10.88
N ALA A 96 -14.79 24.15 9.91
CA ALA A 96 -13.91 23.15 9.27
C ALA A 96 -12.72 23.84 8.57
N GLU A 97 -12.94 24.95 7.85
CA GLU A 97 -11.87 25.73 7.20
C GLU A 97 -10.93 26.38 8.23
N GLN A 98 -11.46 26.90 9.33
CA GLN A 98 -10.62 27.43 10.42
C GLN A 98 -9.75 26.33 11.05
N ILE A 99 -10.31 25.15 11.36
CA ILE A 99 -9.55 24.02 11.91
C ILE A 99 -8.48 23.57 10.90
N ARG A 100 -8.82 23.44 9.63
CA ARG A 100 -7.85 23.11 8.57
C ARG A 100 -6.71 24.12 8.55
N SER A 101 -7.03 25.42 8.57
CA SER A 101 -6.02 26.48 8.58
C SER A 101 -5.08 26.39 9.78
N VAL A 102 -5.60 26.06 10.98
CA VAL A 102 -4.78 25.86 12.17
C VAL A 102 -3.85 24.66 11.98
N ILE A 103 -4.35 23.53 11.49
CA ILE A 103 -3.52 22.35 11.21
C ILE A 103 -2.45 22.67 10.18
N CYS A 104 -2.81 23.30 9.06
CA CYS A 104 -1.88 23.68 8.01
C CYS A 104 -0.81 24.68 8.50
N SER A 105 -1.10 25.49 9.52
CA SER A 105 -0.11 26.41 10.12
C SER A 105 1.07 25.70 10.80
N PHE A 106 0.98 24.39 11.01
CA PHE A 106 2.07 23.54 11.48
C PHE A 106 2.79 22.78 10.36
N GLY A 107 2.53 23.12 9.10
CA GLY A 107 3.16 22.47 7.93
C GLY A 107 2.48 21.19 7.48
N LEU A 108 1.27 20.88 7.97
CA LEU A 108 0.52 19.68 7.65
C LEU A 108 -0.50 19.95 6.53
N ASP A 109 -0.70 18.99 5.61
CA ASP A 109 -1.64 19.10 4.48
C ASP A 109 -3.01 18.50 4.84
N ALA A 110 -3.75 19.18 5.73
CA ALA A 110 -5.10 18.76 6.08
C ALA A 110 -6.09 19.09 4.95
N LYS A 111 -6.97 18.14 4.66
CA LYS A 111 -8.01 18.24 3.62
C LYS A 111 -9.39 18.24 4.23
N ILE A 112 -10.35 18.82 3.51
CA ILE A 112 -11.76 18.81 3.91
C ILE A 112 -12.55 18.00 2.88
N VAL A 113 -13.49 17.20 3.38
CA VAL A 113 -14.49 16.51 2.58
C VAL A 113 -15.88 16.70 3.20
N ARG A 114 -16.89 16.93 2.37
CA ARG A 114 -18.28 16.96 2.81
C ARG A 114 -18.84 15.52 2.85
N ARG A 115 -19.32 15.10 4.02
CA ARG A 115 -20.01 13.80 4.19
C ARG A 115 -21.42 14.04 4.70
N LYS A 116 -22.41 13.81 3.84
CA LYS A 116 -23.83 14.06 4.14
C LYS A 116 -24.07 15.52 4.60
N LYS A 117 -24.32 15.72 5.89
CA LYS A 117 -24.60 17.03 6.51
C LYS A 117 -23.40 17.59 7.29
N SER A 118 -22.23 16.93 7.23
CA SER A 118 -21.04 17.31 8.00
C SER A 118 -19.85 17.54 7.12
N TYR A 119 -18.91 18.34 7.59
CA TYR A 119 -17.59 18.57 7.00
C TYR A 119 -16.55 17.82 7.83
N VAL A 120 -15.65 17.12 7.17
CA VAL A 120 -14.63 16.31 7.84
C VAL A 120 -13.26 16.84 7.43
N VAL A 121 -12.52 17.36 8.41
CA VAL A 121 -11.12 17.72 8.24
C VAL A 121 -10.29 16.48 8.52
N TYR A 122 -9.38 16.09 7.61
CA TYR A 122 -8.69 14.80 7.74
C TYR A 122 -7.24 14.82 7.27
N LEU A 123 -6.46 13.88 7.81
CA LEU A 123 -5.12 13.49 7.38
C LEU A 123 -5.11 11.97 7.10
N LYS A 124 -4.39 11.53 6.06
CA LYS A 124 -4.27 10.11 5.69
C LYS A 124 -2.85 9.57 5.73
N GLU A 125 -1.86 10.43 5.70
CA GLU A 125 -0.46 10.03 5.72
C GLU A 125 0.01 9.76 7.13
N GLY A 126 0.61 8.60 7.36
CA GLY A 126 1.08 8.19 8.68
C GLY A 126 2.09 9.16 9.29
N SER A 127 2.98 9.76 8.48
CA SER A 127 3.92 10.80 8.93
C SER A 127 3.20 12.04 9.44
N GLN A 128 2.21 12.55 8.70
CA GLN A 128 1.45 13.73 9.12
C GLN A 128 0.59 13.45 10.36
N ILE A 129 0.13 12.19 10.54
CA ILE A 129 -0.61 11.81 11.76
C ILE A 129 0.34 11.78 12.98
N VAL A 130 1.57 11.33 12.81
CA VAL A 130 2.60 11.44 13.85
C VAL A 130 2.86 12.89 14.21
N ASP A 131 3.01 13.74 13.20
CA ASP A 131 3.27 15.18 13.42
C ASP A 131 2.10 15.87 14.12
N ILE A 132 0.84 15.60 13.77
CA ILE A 132 -0.32 16.19 14.46
C ILE A 132 -0.43 15.69 15.89
N LEU A 133 -0.12 14.43 16.19
CA LEU A 133 -0.07 13.90 17.55
C LEU A 133 1.02 14.60 18.37
N ASN A 134 2.18 14.88 17.77
CA ASN A 134 3.24 15.65 18.40
C ASN A 134 2.81 17.10 18.65
N VAL A 135 2.15 17.75 17.70
CA VAL A 135 1.58 19.10 17.86
C VAL A 135 0.58 19.14 19.02
N MET A 136 -0.25 18.11 19.15
CA MET A 136 -1.22 17.99 20.24
C MET A 136 -0.58 17.51 21.57
N GLU A 137 0.72 17.20 21.57
CA GLU A 137 1.44 16.66 22.75
C GLU A 137 0.85 15.32 23.24
N ALA A 138 0.30 14.54 22.33
CA ALA A 138 -0.27 13.21 22.60
C ALA A 138 0.83 12.13 22.53
N HIS A 139 1.85 12.24 23.39
CA HIS A 139 3.09 11.47 23.27
C HIS A 139 2.88 9.96 23.41
N VAL A 140 1.96 9.49 24.23
CA VAL A 140 1.67 8.05 24.38
C VAL A 140 1.11 7.49 23.08
N ALA A 141 0.08 8.12 22.53
CA ALA A 141 -0.52 7.71 21.25
C ALA A 141 0.46 7.81 20.07
N LEU A 142 1.35 8.81 20.10
CA LEU A 142 2.42 8.98 19.13
C LEU A 142 3.39 7.79 19.17
N MET A 143 3.87 7.39 20.34
CA MET A 143 4.79 6.27 20.51
C MET A 143 4.15 4.94 20.08
N GLU A 144 2.89 4.72 20.43
CA GLU A 144 2.13 3.54 19.97
C GLU A 144 2.02 3.49 18.44
N LEU A 145 1.68 4.62 17.80
CA LEU A 145 1.59 4.72 16.35
C LEU A 145 2.95 4.46 15.67
N GLU A 146 4.03 5.04 16.18
CA GLU A 146 5.38 4.84 15.62
C GLU A 146 5.85 3.40 15.77
N ASN A 147 5.59 2.75 16.89
CA ASN A 147 5.90 1.33 17.07
C ASN A 147 5.19 0.45 16.02
N VAL A 148 3.90 0.72 15.76
CA VAL A 148 3.15 0.00 14.72
C VAL A 148 3.73 0.29 13.32
N ARG A 149 4.13 1.52 13.03
CA ARG A 149 4.76 1.89 11.75
C ARG A 149 6.06 1.12 11.52
N ILE A 150 6.97 1.15 12.50
CA ILE A 150 8.26 0.45 12.42
C ILE A 150 8.04 -1.04 12.17
N LEU A 151 7.15 -1.69 12.91
CA LEU A 151 6.84 -3.10 12.73
C LEU A 151 6.27 -3.41 11.33
N LYS A 152 5.40 -2.55 10.80
CA LYS A 152 4.88 -2.69 9.43
C LYS A 152 5.97 -2.54 8.37
N GLU A 153 6.84 -1.55 8.53
CA GLU A 153 7.95 -1.32 7.60
C GLU A 153 8.94 -2.50 7.59
N MET A 154 9.27 -3.02 8.77
CA MET A 154 10.12 -4.22 8.89
C MET A 154 9.48 -5.43 8.18
N ARG A 155 8.20 -5.72 8.45
CA ARG A 155 7.47 -6.82 7.80
C ARG A 155 7.41 -6.65 6.28
N ASN A 156 7.12 -5.44 5.81
CA ASN A 156 7.07 -5.14 4.38
C ASN A 156 8.45 -5.30 3.72
N SER A 157 9.53 -4.89 4.39
CA SER A 157 10.90 -5.07 3.90
C SER A 157 11.26 -6.54 3.78
N VAL A 158 10.99 -7.35 4.82
CA VAL A 158 11.20 -8.80 4.81
C VAL A 158 10.38 -9.48 3.70
N ASN A 159 9.09 -9.16 3.59
CA ASN A 159 8.23 -9.73 2.56
C ASN A 159 8.71 -9.40 1.14
N ARG A 160 9.14 -8.17 0.90
CA ARG A 160 9.72 -7.79 -0.40
C ARG A 160 10.99 -8.59 -0.71
N LYS A 161 11.86 -8.78 0.28
CA LYS A 161 13.08 -9.56 0.12
C LYS A 161 12.76 -11.02 -0.20
N VAL A 162 11.89 -11.65 0.59
CA VAL A 162 11.44 -13.03 0.37
C VAL A 162 10.79 -13.20 -1.00
N ASN A 163 9.88 -12.29 -1.37
CA ASN A 163 9.22 -12.35 -2.68
C ASN A 163 10.21 -12.22 -3.84
N CYS A 164 11.22 -11.35 -3.70
CA CYS A 164 12.27 -11.19 -4.70
C CYS A 164 13.14 -12.46 -4.82
N GLU A 165 13.56 -13.04 -3.71
CA GLU A 165 14.35 -14.27 -3.67
C GLU A 165 13.54 -15.45 -4.25
N THR A 166 12.27 -15.60 -3.84
CA THR A 166 11.38 -16.64 -4.37
C THR A 166 11.17 -16.50 -5.88
N ALA A 167 10.95 -15.27 -6.38
CA ALA A 167 10.81 -15.03 -7.82
C ALA A 167 12.10 -15.36 -8.59
N ASN A 168 13.27 -15.09 -8.03
CA ASN A 168 14.56 -15.43 -8.63
C ASN A 168 14.78 -16.95 -8.66
N ILE A 169 14.46 -17.66 -7.57
CA ILE A 169 14.54 -19.12 -7.50
C ILE A 169 13.61 -19.73 -8.54
N ASN A 170 12.33 -19.32 -8.58
CA ASN A 170 11.36 -19.84 -9.53
C ASN A 170 11.80 -19.63 -10.99
N LYS A 171 12.36 -18.47 -11.32
CA LYS A 171 12.92 -18.23 -12.66
C LYS A 171 14.07 -19.18 -12.99
N THR A 172 14.95 -19.42 -12.02
CA THR A 172 16.11 -20.32 -12.20
C THR A 172 15.66 -21.77 -12.40
N VAL A 173 14.74 -22.24 -11.55
CA VAL A 173 14.17 -23.60 -11.62
C VAL A 173 13.41 -23.80 -12.95
N SER A 174 12.51 -22.87 -13.30
CA SER A 174 11.75 -22.97 -14.55
C SER A 174 12.65 -22.97 -15.78
N ALA A 175 13.74 -22.17 -15.77
CA ALA A 175 14.72 -22.19 -16.85
C ALA A 175 15.47 -23.52 -16.92
N ALA A 176 15.87 -24.10 -15.78
CA ALA A 176 16.53 -25.39 -15.73
C ALA A 176 15.64 -26.52 -16.24
N VAL A 177 14.38 -26.58 -15.79
CA VAL A 177 13.40 -27.59 -16.27
C VAL A 177 13.22 -27.47 -17.80
N LYS A 178 12.99 -26.25 -18.31
CA LYS A 178 12.87 -26.03 -19.75
C LYS A 178 14.12 -26.48 -20.52
N GLN A 179 15.32 -26.19 -19.98
CA GLN A 179 16.58 -26.64 -20.60
C GLN A 179 16.69 -28.16 -20.66
N VAL A 180 16.33 -28.86 -19.60
CA VAL A 180 16.32 -30.34 -19.57
C VAL A 180 15.34 -30.90 -20.60
N GLU A 181 14.12 -30.34 -20.65
CA GLU A 181 13.10 -30.75 -21.64
C GLU A 181 13.59 -30.51 -23.11
N ASP A 182 14.18 -29.34 -23.36
CA ASP A 182 14.69 -28.98 -24.68
C ASP A 182 15.86 -29.89 -25.10
N ILE A 183 16.78 -30.19 -24.19
CA ILE A 183 17.93 -31.06 -24.41
C ILE A 183 17.46 -32.51 -24.67
N THR A 184 16.52 -33.01 -23.87
CA THR A 184 15.95 -34.34 -24.03
C THR A 184 15.25 -34.47 -25.40
N TYR A 185 14.46 -33.46 -25.77
CA TYR A 185 13.83 -33.40 -27.07
C TYR A 185 14.85 -33.41 -28.22
N LEU A 186 15.95 -32.64 -28.15
CA LEU A 186 17.00 -32.63 -29.14
C LEU A 186 17.69 -34.00 -29.26
N ARG A 187 17.99 -34.63 -28.14
CA ARG A 187 18.58 -35.96 -28.09
C ARG A 187 17.72 -37.00 -28.84
N ASP A 188 16.41 -36.98 -28.57
CA ASP A 188 15.47 -37.96 -29.06
C ASP A 188 15.14 -37.77 -30.57
N MET A 189 15.21 -36.49 -31.05
CA MET A 189 14.86 -36.15 -32.45
C MET A 189 16.04 -36.18 -33.43
N ILE A 190 17.20 -35.69 -33.04
CA ILE A 190 18.36 -35.55 -33.95
C ILE A 190 19.61 -36.29 -33.49
N GLY A 191 19.67 -36.74 -32.23
CA GLY A 191 20.84 -37.34 -31.61
C GLY A 191 21.95 -36.32 -31.36
N PHE A 192 22.80 -36.57 -30.36
CA PHE A 192 23.92 -35.68 -30.04
C PHE A 192 25.06 -35.77 -31.03
N GLU A 193 25.12 -36.83 -31.87
CA GLU A 193 26.15 -37.06 -32.88
C GLU A 193 26.14 -35.98 -33.99
N ASN A 194 25.00 -35.34 -34.21
CA ASN A 194 24.81 -34.31 -35.21
C ASN A 194 24.94 -32.88 -34.65
N MET A 195 25.46 -32.73 -33.41
CA MET A 195 25.57 -31.45 -32.73
C MET A 195 27.02 -31.07 -32.47
N PRO A 196 27.35 -29.77 -32.39
CA PRO A 196 28.70 -29.33 -32.05
C PRO A 196 29.11 -29.80 -30.63
N ASP A 197 30.33 -30.32 -30.51
CA ASP A 197 30.86 -30.89 -29.25
C ASP A 197 30.68 -29.99 -28.03
N ASN A 198 30.90 -28.70 -28.18
CA ASN A 198 30.74 -27.72 -27.10
C ASN A 198 29.29 -27.57 -26.60
N LEU A 199 28.29 -27.86 -27.44
CA LEU A 199 26.87 -27.89 -27.07
C LEU A 199 26.51 -29.22 -26.41
N VAL A 200 27.09 -30.31 -26.91
CA VAL A 200 26.92 -31.67 -26.37
C VAL A 200 27.44 -31.74 -24.91
N GLU A 201 28.64 -31.20 -24.65
CA GLU A 201 29.18 -31.11 -23.28
C GLU A 201 28.23 -30.36 -22.34
N ALA A 202 27.71 -29.21 -22.78
CA ALA A 202 26.77 -28.44 -21.99
C ALA A 202 25.43 -29.17 -21.77
N ALA A 203 24.99 -29.96 -22.76
CA ALA A 203 23.78 -30.78 -22.66
C ALA A 203 23.96 -31.89 -21.62
N TYR A 204 25.05 -32.65 -21.67
CA TYR A 204 25.34 -33.68 -20.67
C TYR A 204 25.47 -33.08 -19.26
N ALA A 205 26.21 -31.99 -19.09
CA ALA A 205 26.37 -31.34 -17.80
C ALA A 205 25.01 -30.94 -17.19
N ARG A 206 24.06 -30.45 -17.99
CA ARG A 206 22.72 -30.09 -17.50
C ARG A 206 21.85 -31.30 -17.22
N LEU A 207 21.94 -32.38 -17.99
CA LEU A 207 21.21 -33.62 -17.74
C LEU A 207 21.69 -34.33 -16.47
N ASP A 208 23.03 -34.37 -16.27
CA ASP A 208 23.63 -35.00 -15.10
C ASP A 208 23.37 -34.18 -13.81
N HIS A 209 23.28 -32.86 -13.93
CA HIS A 209 23.08 -31.94 -12.82
C HIS A 209 21.92 -30.96 -13.09
N PRO A 210 20.64 -31.44 -13.07
CA PRO A 210 19.47 -30.62 -13.44
C PRO A 210 19.24 -29.45 -12.49
N ASP A 211 19.64 -29.57 -11.23
CA ASP A 211 19.45 -28.52 -10.21
C ASP A 211 20.62 -27.57 -10.06
N ALA A 212 21.77 -27.84 -10.72
CA ALA A 212 22.96 -27.04 -10.60
C ALA A 212 22.79 -25.62 -11.16
N THR A 213 23.43 -24.67 -10.52
CA THR A 213 23.49 -23.29 -11.00
C THR A 213 24.35 -23.18 -12.26
N LEU A 214 24.14 -22.14 -13.07
CA LEU A 214 24.96 -21.88 -14.26
C LEU A 214 26.47 -21.77 -13.96
N LYS A 215 26.82 -21.38 -12.73
CA LYS A 215 28.22 -21.29 -12.32
C LYS A 215 28.79 -22.68 -12.09
N GLU A 216 28.12 -23.50 -11.33
CA GLU A 216 28.52 -24.92 -11.07
C GLU A 216 28.62 -25.71 -12.37
N LEU A 217 27.64 -25.56 -13.28
CA LEU A 217 27.71 -26.20 -14.60
C LEU A 217 28.89 -25.73 -15.44
N GLY A 218 29.23 -24.44 -15.37
CA GLY A 218 30.38 -23.92 -16.09
C GLY A 218 31.71 -24.43 -15.54
N GLU A 219 31.80 -24.62 -14.23
CA GLU A 219 32.95 -25.17 -13.53
C GLU A 219 33.14 -26.68 -13.76
N SER A 220 32.07 -27.44 -14.06
CA SER A 220 32.11 -28.88 -14.34
C SER A 220 32.62 -29.23 -15.76
N LEU A 221 32.66 -28.29 -16.66
CA LEU A 221 33.14 -28.52 -18.03
C LEU A 221 34.66 -28.54 -18.12
N THR A 222 35.21 -29.20 -19.15
CA THR A 222 36.64 -29.29 -19.40
C THR A 222 36.99 -28.78 -20.82
N PRO A 223 37.60 -27.59 -20.95
CA PRO A 223 37.99 -26.64 -19.90
C PRO A 223 36.84 -25.92 -19.27
N PRO A 224 36.98 -25.42 -18.01
CA PRO A 224 35.92 -24.67 -17.31
C PRO A 224 35.50 -23.44 -18.09
N VAL A 225 34.18 -23.15 -18.08
CA VAL A 225 33.58 -22.04 -18.81
C VAL A 225 32.85 -21.11 -17.84
N GLY A 226 32.97 -19.81 -18.03
CA GLY A 226 32.26 -18.84 -17.20
C GLY A 226 30.74 -18.92 -17.35
N LYS A 227 30.01 -18.37 -16.35
CA LYS A 227 28.54 -18.31 -16.32
C LYS A 227 27.91 -17.82 -17.62
N SER A 228 28.50 -16.82 -18.27
CA SER A 228 27.99 -16.28 -19.55
C SER A 228 28.16 -17.27 -20.69
N GLY A 229 29.27 -18.01 -20.74
CA GLY A 229 29.55 -19.00 -21.77
C GLY A 229 28.61 -20.21 -21.70
N ILE A 230 28.41 -20.77 -20.50
CA ILE A 230 27.45 -21.87 -20.32
C ILE A 230 26.02 -21.43 -20.61
N ASN A 231 25.62 -20.24 -20.18
CA ASN A 231 24.30 -19.69 -20.50
C ASN A 231 24.07 -19.54 -21.99
N HIS A 232 25.09 -19.08 -22.74
CA HIS A 232 25.00 -18.97 -24.20
C HIS A 232 24.84 -20.35 -24.87
N ARG A 233 25.58 -21.37 -24.40
CA ARG A 233 25.48 -22.75 -24.93
C ARG A 233 24.08 -23.34 -24.67
N LEU A 234 23.56 -23.23 -23.44
CA LEU A 234 22.22 -23.73 -23.08
C LEU A 234 21.11 -22.99 -23.83
N ARG A 235 21.23 -21.67 -24.00
CA ARG A 235 20.29 -20.89 -24.79
C ARG A 235 20.27 -21.33 -26.26
N LYS A 236 21.43 -21.61 -26.85
CA LYS A 236 21.52 -22.10 -28.22
C LYS A 236 20.86 -23.48 -28.38
N LEU A 237 20.97 -24.37 -27.41
CA LEU A 237 20.24 -25.63 -27.35
C LEU A 237 18.72 -25.40 -27.36
N SER A 238 18.22 -24.49 -26.49
CA SER A 238 16.79 -24.17 -26.49
C SER A 238 16.30 -23.55 -27.80
N GLU A 239 17.07 -22.69 -28.45
CA GLU A 239 16.75 -22.11 -29.75
C GLU A 239 16.69 -23.19 -30.86
N MET A 240 17.59 -24.19 -30.82
CA MET A 240 17.57 -25.33 -31.74
C MET A 240 16.32 -26.19 -31.53
N ALA A 241 15.97 -26.49 -30.27
CA ALA A 241 14.78 -27.27 -29.95
C ALA A 241 13.50 -26.58 -30.42
N GLU A 242 13.41 -25.27 -30.22
CA GLU A 242 12.25 -24.47 -30.65
C GLU A 242 12.11 -24.41 -32.17
N SER A 243 13.22 -24.26 -32.89
CA SER A 243 13.26 -24.29 -34.36
C SER A 243 12.80 -25.65 -34.95
N LEU A 244 13.15 -26.76 -34.30
CA LEU A 244 12.69 -28.09 -34.70
C LEU A 244 11.20 -28.29 -34.46
N ARG A 245 10.70 -27.88 -33.31
CA ARG A 245 9.26 -27.93 -32.99
C ARG A 245 8.42 -27.13 -33.99
N GLN A 246 8.88 -25.94 -34.38
CA GLN A 246 8.21 -25.11 -35.37
C GLN A 246 8.18 -25.75 -36.76
N LYS A 247 9.28 -26.40 -37.21
CA LYS A 247 9.34 -27.12 -38.48
C LYS A 247 8.38 -28.31 -38.50
N GLN A 248 8.28 -29.07 -37.40
CA GLN A 248 7.35 -30.20 -37.31
C GLN A 248 5.88 -29.73 -37.24
N GLY A 249 5.60 -28.67 -36.49
CA GLY A 249 4.25 -28.08 -36.43
C GLY A 249 3.79 -27.57 -37.81
N GLY A 250 4.68 -26.98 -38.60
CA GLY A 250 4.40 -26.56 -39.98
C GLY A 250 4.12 -27.71 -40.92
N LEU A 251 4.81 -28.83 -40.77
CA LEU A 251 4.57 -30.06 -41.54
C LEU A 251 3.22 -30.71 -41.19
N LEU A 252 2.83 -30.76 -39.92
CA LEU A 252 1.54 -31.28 -39.47
C LEU A 252 0.36 -30.46 -40.01
N LEU A 253 0.46 -29.14 -39.99
CA LEU A 253 -0.57 -28.23 -40.55
C LEU A 253 -0.69 -28.37 -42.05
N SER A 254 0.42 -28.59 -42.77
CA SER A 254 0.43 -28.87 -44.23
C SER A 254 -0.24 -30.21 -44.54
N LEU A 255 -0.04 -31.26 -43.74
CA LEU A 255 -0.67 -32.55 -43.91
C LEU A 255 -2.19 -32.55 -43.62
N ILE A 256 -2.61 -31.75 -42.64
CA ILE A 256 -4.06 -31.59 -42.36
C ILE A 256 -4.78 -30.87 -43.50
N HIS A 257 -4.14 -29.88 -44.15
CA HIS A 257 -4.72 -29.21 -45.31
C HIS A 257 -4.80 -30.06 -46.57
N ILE A 258 -3.97 -31.12 -46.69
CA ILE A 258 -4.01 -32.04 -47.82
C ILE A 258 -5.09 -33.13 -47.65
N SER A 259 -5.56 -33.37 -46.42
CA SER A 259 -6.53 -34.42 -46.08
C SER A 259 -7.99 -33.97 -45.96
N GLU A 260 -8.33 -32.70 -46.23
CA GLU A 260 -9.73 -32.29 -46.37
C GLU A 260 -10.24 -32.59 -47.78
N PRO A 261 -11.11 -33.62 -47.96
CA PRO A 261 -11.78 -33.83 -49.23
C PRO A 261 -12.80 -32.71 -49.43
N THR A 262 -12.66 -31.99 -50.55
CA THR A 262 -13.64 -31.05 -51.08
C THR A 262 -15.01 -31.74 -51.18
N ARG A 263 -15.87 -31.57 -50.17
CA ARG A 263 -17.32 -31.80 -50.33
C ARG A 263 -17.91 -30.57 -50.98
N GLN A 264 -17.86 -30.54 -52.30
CA GLN A 264 -18.85 -29.78 -53.07
C GLN A 264 -20.18 -30.49 -52.94
N ALA A 265 -21.12 -29.87 -52.23
CA ALA A 265 -22.52 -30.26 -52.25
C ALA A 265 -23.10 -29.82 -53.59
N GLU A 266 -23.44 -30.76 -54.41
CA GLU A 266 -24.46 -30.58 -55.46
C GLU A 266 -25.79 -30.35 -54.80
N ILE A 267 -26.39 -29.19 -55.05
CA ILE A 267 -27.81 -28.94 -54.83
C ILE A 267 -28.41 -28.70 -56.20
N SER A 268 -29.20 -29.69 -56.67
CA SER A 268 -30.24 -29.53 -57.65
C SER A 268 -31.55 -29.16 -56.98
#